data_1971eda00da77b9376f261ec4ac275af
#
_entry.id   1971eda00da77b9376f261ec4ac275af
#
_cell.length_a   1.000
_cell.length_b   1.000
_cell.length_c   1.000
_cell.angle_alpha   90.00
_cell.angle_beta   90.00
_cell.angle_gamma   90.00
#
_symmetry.space_group_name_H-M   'P 1'
#
loop_
_entity.id
_entity.type
_entity.pdbx_description
1 polymer ?
#
loop_
_entity_poly.entity_id
_entity_poly.type
_entity_poly.pdbx_seq_one_letter_code
_entity_poly.pdbx_strand_id
1 'polypeptide(L)'
;MVRTMDQPVSTVHLGDANGVFAGGWDGRLTHWDEAGEHVWTAQTNDRISALALNDTTVVVASGLHVVALDRATGEERWSAALEGSADAVMWWQGDLVAVSSVYDIEHNDFIESAVWRFSAEGERHWVERMDERPWTLVEADDRLLAGLGRPRCGHLDVSGAPPFDHVLPVSSSPITCGTSGRTRGLFGQTDGSVVSHTGDVLSVENGSIEHLTCMVKGYVATTDNGLAVGRTETGEQCWSSEGAPVAAQTEAMEHEGASLLWLARAEGAGSSVHVWATNQGGMVASGTFPKVRSMDGTAERAVVGCEDGSVHVWDRTMLQRRLANQAAPSEGVDERTSALQAKLRALRR
;
A
#
# COMPACT_ATOMS: atom_id res chain seq x y z
N MET A 1 -15.20 -9.51 -6.83
CA MET A 1 -15.73 -8.54 -7.83
C MET A 1 -14.57 -8.02 -8.65
N VAL A 2 -14.79 -7.73 -9.95
CA VAL A 2 -13.76 -7.09 -10.80
C VAL A 2 -14.37 -5.85 -11.44
N ARG A 3 -13.64 -4.75 -11.43
CA ARG A 3 -13.95 -3.47 -12.09
C ARG A 3 -12.81 -3.07 -13.01
N THR A 4 -13.02 -2.13 -13.89
CA THR A 4 -11.96 -1.62 -14.79
C THR A 4 -11.99 -0.12 -14.87
N MET A 5 -10.80 0.47 -14.97
CA MET A 5 -10.60 1.90 -15.21
C MET A 5 -10.30 2.23 -16.67
N ASP A 6 -10.19 1.23 -17.54
CA ASP A 6 -9.78 1.35 -18.96
C ASP A 6 -8.38 1.99 -19.15
N GLN A 7 -7.58 2.02 -18.09
CA GLN A 7 -6.22 2.55 -18.06
C GLN A 7 -5.44 1.97 -16.87
N PRO A 8 -4.10 2.03 -16.87
CA PRO A 8 -3.29 1.50 -15.77
C PRO A 8 -3.68 2.10 -14.41
N VAL A 9 -3.93 1.22 -13.44
CA VAL A 9 -4.08 1.64 -12.05
C VAL A 9 -2.72 2.04 -11.49
N SER A 10 -2.67 3.13 -10.74
CA SER A 10 -1.47 3.57 -10.00
C SER A 10 -1.59 3.32 -8.50
N THR A 11 -2.79 3.52 -7.94
CA THR A 11 -3.05 3.32 -6.52
C THR A 11 -4.49 2.88 -6.30
N VAL A 12 -4.73 2.11 -5.24
CA VAL A 12 -6.07 1.72 -4.78
C VAL A 12 -6.21 1.98 -3.30
N HIS A 13 -7.43 2.26 -2.84
CA HIS A 13 -7.74 2.42 -1.43
C HIS A 13 -9.16 1.95 -1.10
N LEU A 14 -9.33 1.34 0.08
CA LEU A 14 -10.61 0.93 0.64
C LEU A 14 -11.10 1.97 1.64
N GLY A 15 -12.26 2.55 1.41
CA GLY A 15 -12.89 3.45 2.36
C GLY A 15 -13.59 2.69 3.50
N ASP A 16 -13.89 3.41 4.61
CA ASP A 16 -14.50 2.84 5.81
C ASP A 16 -15.86 2.16 5.56
N ALA A 17 -16.65 2.66 4.60
CA ALA A 17 -17.90 2.05 4.15
C ALA A 17 -17.69 0.98 3.06
N ASN A 18 -16.53 0.33 3.00
CA ASN A 18 -16.17 -0.67 2.00
C ASN A 18 -16.25 -0.19 0.53
N GLY A 19 -16.34 1.11 0.28
CA GLY A 19 -16.20 1.68 -1.05
C GLY A 19 -14.76 1.56 -1.55
N VAL A 20 -14.59 1.49 -2.86
CA VAL A 20 -13.28 1.32 -3.51
C VAL A 20 -12.93 2.58 -4.28
N PHE A 21 -11.74 3.11 -4.04
CA PHE A 21 -11.16 4.22 -4.78
C PHE A 21 -9.96 3.70 -5.57
N ALA A 22 -9.89 4.05 -6.85
CA ALA A 22 -8.74 3.71 -7.68
C ALA A 22 -8.28 4.93 -8.46
N GLY A 23 -7.00 5.25 -8.31
CA GLY A 23 -6.30 6.29 -9.04
C GLY A 23 -5.54 5.71 -10.23
N GLY A 24 -5.50 6.46 -11.32
CA GLY A 24 -4.88 6.06 -12.57
C GLY A 24 -3.68 6.90 -12.99
N TRP A 25 -2.99 6.40 -14.00
CA TRP A 25 -1.80 7.06 -14.57
C TRP A 25 -2.15 8.31 -15.37
N ASP A 26 -3.39 8.44 -15.85
CA ASP A 26 -3.89 9.62 -16.58
C ASP A 26 -4.52 10.67 -15.66
N GLY A 27 -4.45 10.47 -14.33
CA GLY A 27 -5.06 11.37 -13.35
C GLY A 27 -6.52 11.10 -13.05
N ARG A 28 -7.09 10.02 -13.59
CA ARG A 28 -8.47 9.64 -13.29
C ARG A 28 -8.56 9.01 -11.91
N LEU A 29 -9.51 9.47 -11.09
CA LEU A 29 -9.91 8.84 -9.83
C LEU A 29 -11.33 8.32 -9.98
N THR A 30 -11.54 7.04 -9.73
CA THR A 30 -12.86 6.42 -9.79
C THR A 30 -13.25 5.87 -8.43
N HIS A 31 -14.49 6.09 -8.04
CA HIS A 31 -15.11 5.58 -6.83
C HIS A 31 -16.25 4.60 -7.18
N TRP A 32 -16.20 3.42 -6.56
CA TRP A 32 -17.29 2.43 -6.54
C TRP A 32 -17.76 2.23 -5.10
N ASP A 33 -19.06 2.04 -4.92
CA ASP A 33 -19.65 1.76 -3.62
C ASP A 33 -19.34 0.33 -3.13
N GLU A 34 -19.90 -0.05 -1.98
CA GLU A 34 -19.76 -1.39 -1.41
C GLU A 34 -20.28 -2.50 -2.33
N ALA A 35 -21.35 -2.26 -3.10
CA ALA A 35 -21.89 -3.20 -4.08
C ALA A 35 -21.04 -3.25 -5.36
N GLY A 36 -20.09 -2.33 -5.50
CA GLY A 36 -19.25 -2.13 -6.67
C GLY A 36 -19.95 -1.39 -7.80
N GLU A 37 -21.04 -0.71 -7.51
CA GLU A 37 -21.64 0.19 -8.48
C GLU A 37 -20.84 1.48 -8.58
N HIS A 38 -20.69 1.99 -9.80
CA HIS A 38 -19.97 3.23 -10.05
C HIS A 38 -20.72 4.40 -9.41
N VAL A 39 -20.02 5.18 -8.57
CA VAL A 39 -20.56 6.37 -7.91
C VAL A 39 -20.19 7.61 -8.69
N TRP A 40 -18.90 7.85 -8.89
CA TRP A 40 -18.38 8.97 -9.65
C TRP A 40 -16.96 8.72 -10.19
N THR A 41 -16.58 9.54 -11.15
CA THR A 41 -15.20 9.63 -11.66
C THR A 41 -14.80 11.08 -11.72
N ALA A 42 -13.65 11.41 -11.14
CA ALA A 42 -13.02 12.72 -11.22
C ALA A 42 -11.75 12.67 -12.07
N GLN A 43 -11.36 13.82 -12.64
CA GLN A 43 -10.16 13.94 -13.44
C GLN A 43 -9.23 14.97 -12.82
N THR A 44 -8.01 14.58 -12.48
CA THR A 44 -6.92 15.46 -12.09
C THR A 44 -5.93 15.63 -13.24
N ASN A 45 -4.96 16.52 -13.08
CA ASN A 45 -4.09 16.92 -14.20
C ASN A 45 -2.99 15.93 -14.56
N ASP A 46 -2.67 14.99 -13.65
CA ASP A 46 -1.54 14.07 -13.81
C ASP A 46 -1.77 12.77 -13.02
N ARG A 47 -0.85 11.81 -13.19
CA ARG A 47 -0.86 10.55 -12.46
C ARG A 47 -1.13 10.75 -10.98
N ILE A 48 -2.02 9.92 -10.43
CA ILE A 48 -2.27 9.86 -8.99
C ILE A 48 -1.24 8.91 -8.36
N SER A 49 -0.42 9.43 -7.47
CA SER A 49 0.64 8.67 -6.77
C SER A 49 0.20 8.15 -5.40
N ALA A 50 -0.65 8.90 -4.70
CA ALA A 50 -1.14 8.55 -3.37
C ALA A 50 -2.56 9.05 -3.14
N LEU A 51 -3.24 8.43 -2.18
CA LEU A 51 -4.61 8.73 -1.74
C LEU A 51 -4.66 8.82 -0.22
N ALA A 52 -5.45 9.76 0.30
CA ALA A 52 -5.82 9.83 1.72
C ALA A 52 -7.31 10.16 1.86
N LEU A 53 -8.01 9.45 2.72
CA LEU A 53 -9.45 9.61 2.94
C LEU A 53 -9.72 10.11 4.36
N ASN A 54 -10.75 10.96 4.50
CA ASN A 54 -11.46 11.16 5.74
C ASN A 54 -12.98 11.03 5.49
N ASP A 55 -13.82 11.37 6.47
CA ASP A 55 -15.26 11.17 6.39
C ASP A 55 -15.89 11.88 5.18
N THR A 56 -15.38 13.05 4.78
CA THR A 56 -16.00 13.93 3.79
C THR A 56 -15.15 14.20 2.57
N THR A 57 -13.86 13.89 2.61
CA THR A 57 -12.88 14.34 1.61
C THR A 57 -11.97 13.20 1.17
N VAL A 58 -11.72 13.12 -0.12
CA VAL A 58 -10.64 12.34 -0.73
C VAL A 58 -9.56 13.30 -1.15
N VAL A 59 -8.34 13.12 -0.68
CA VAL A 59 -7.19 13.88 -1.17
C VAL A 59 -6.30 12.97 -2.02
N VAL A 60 -5.87 13.50 -3.15
CA VAL A 60 -4.92 12.82 -4.04
C VAL A 60 -3.65 13.63 -4.21
N ALA A 61 -2.53 12.95 -4.23
CA ALA A 61 -1.27 13.46 -4.77
C ALA A 61 -1.28 13.21 -6.29
N SER A 62 -1.27 14.27 -7.09
CA SER A 62 -1.37 14.21 -8.55
C SER A 62 -0.33 15.12 -9.21
N GLY A 63 0.71 14.51 -9.79
CA GLY A 63 1.80 15.26 -10.38
C GLY A 63 2.45 16.23 -9.39
N LEU A 64 2.34 17.54 -9.64
CA LEU A 64 2.88 18.59 -8.77
C LEU A 64 1.84 19.17 -7.81
N HIS A 65 0.69 18.52 -7.62
CA HIS A 65 -0.42 19.07 -6.85
C HIS A 65 -0.95 18.07 -5.82
N VAL A 66 -1.49 18.61 -4.75
CA VAL A 66 -2.50 17.93 -3.94
C VAL A 66 -3.86 18.46 -4.34
N VAL A 67 -4.83 17.56 -4.53
CA VAL A 67 -6.20 17.90 -4.94
C VAL A 67 -7.17 17.25 -3.97
N ALA A 68 -8.01 18.03 -3.34
CA ALA A 68 -9.06 17.58 -2.44
C ALA A 68 -10.41 17.55 -3.16
N LEU A 69 -11.07 16.40 -3.11
CA LEU A 69 -12.36 16.15 -3.74
C LEU A 69 -13.41 15.85 -2.67
N ASP A 70 -14.63 16.24 -2.93
CA ASP A 70 -15.76 15.81 -2.12
C ASP A 70 -15.94 14.30 -2.25
N ARG A 71 -15.93 13.58 -1.12
CA ARG A 71 -15.97 12.11 -1.11
C ARG A 71 -17.26 11.55 -1.69
N ALA A 72 -18.39 12.25 -1.55
CA ALA A 72 -19.69 11.79 -2.04
C ALA A 72 -19.90 12.07 -3.53
N THR A 73 -19.38 13.19 -4.05
CA THR A 73 -19.67 13.65 -5.41
C THR A 73 -18.49 13.58 -6.36
N GLY A 74 -17.24 13.55 -5.86
CA GLY A 74 -16.03 13.66 -6.65
C GLY A 74 -15.72 15.08 -7.14
N GLU A 75 -16.50 16.09 -6.73
CA GLU A 75 -16.25 17.49 -7.09
C GLU A 75 -15.01 18.03 -6.38
N GLU A 76 -14.19 18.80 -7.10
CA GLU A 76 -13.01 19.44 -6.51
C GLU A 76 -13.45 20.48 -5.48
N ARG A 77 -12.92 20.36 -4.26
CA ARG A 77 -13.09 21.34 -3.17
C ARG A 77 -12.00 22.40 -3.21
N TRP A 78 -10.75 21.93 -3.35
CA TRP A 78 -9.59 22.79 -3.48
C TRP A 78 -8.42 22.00 -4.08
N SER A 79 -7.45 22.75 -4.60
CA SER A 79 -6.15 22.19 -4.99
C SER A 79 -5.02 23.14 -4.63
N ALA A 80 -3.84 22.58 -4.39
CA ALA A 80 -2.63 23.34 -4.06
C ALA A 80 -1.43 22.78 -4.83
N ALA A 81 -0.66 23.68 -5.45
CA ALA A 81 0.60 23.33 -6.08
C ALA A 81 1.67 23.10 -5.01
N LEU A 82 2.47 22.07 -5.18
CA LEU A 82 3.65 21.76 -4.38
C LEU A 82 4.93 22.07 -5.15
N GLU A 83 6.04 22.11 -4.46
CA GLU A 83 7.37 22.18 -5.05
C GLU A 83 7.84 20.74 -5.33
N GLY A 84 7.97 20.38 -6.62
CA GLY A 84 8.27 19.02 -7.04
C GLY A 84 7.06 18.08 -7.08
N SER A 85 7.32 16.81 -7.27
CA SER A 85 6.29 15.77 -7.33
C SER A 85 5.61 15.56 -5.98
N ALA A 86 4.28 15.50 -5.97
CA ALA A 86 3.53 15.08 -4.80
C ALA A 86 3.71 13.56 -4.59
N ASP A 87 4.39 13.17 -3.52
CA ASP A 87 4.81 11.78 -3.28
C ASP A 87 3.87 11.04 -2.32
N ALA A 88 3.46 11.69 -1.22
CA ALA A 88 2.62 11.11 -0.19
C ALA A 88 1.64 12.14 0.37
N VAL A 89 0.50 11.66 0.84
CA VAL A 89 -0.52 12.43 1.54
C VAL A 89 -1.08 11.61 2.70
N MET A 90 -1.34 12.26 3.83
CA MET A 90 -1.93 11.63 5.02
C MET A 90 -2.77 12.65 5.81
N TRP A 91 -3.94 12.25 6.27
CA TRP A 91 -4.70 13.02 7.23
C TRP A 91 -4.11 12.86 8.63
N TRP A 92 -3.88 13.97 9.30
CA TRP A 92 -3.33 14.02 10.65
C TRP A 92 -4.03 15.06 11.51
N GLN A 93 -4.74 14.61 12.54
CA GLN A 93 -5.46 15.50 13.49
C GLN A 93 -6.38 16.53 12.82
N GLY A 94 -7.04 16.13 11.73
CA GLY A 94 -7.97 16.99 10.98
C GLY A 94 -7.33 17.82 9.86
N ASP A 95 -6.00 17.91 9.81
CA ASP A 95 -5.24 18.56 8.74
C ASP A 95 -4.69 17.55 7.74
N LEU A 96 -4.32 18.02 6.55
CA LEU A 96 -3.60 17.24 5.57
C LEU A 96 -2.10 17.48 5.71
N VAL A 97 -1.31 16.41 5.81
CA VAL A 97 0.14 16.44 5.64
C VAL A 97 0.48 15.85 4.28
N ALA A 98 1.31 16.56 3.51
CA ALA A 98 1.79 16.13 2.21
C ALA A 98 3.32 16.16 2.15
N VAL A 99 3.88 15.29 1.33
CA VAL A 99 5.32 15.24 1.02
C VAL A 99 5.50 15.49 -0.46
N SER A 100 6.49 16.31 -0.81
CA SER A 100 6.91 16.49 -2.19
C SER A 100 8.42 16.41 -2.35
N SER A 101 8.89 16.06 -3.55
CA SER A 101 10.31 16.00 -3.86
C SER A 101 10.62 16.45 -5.29
N VAL A 102 11.80 17.05 -5.45
CA VAL A 102 12.36 17.48 -6.73
C VAL A 102 13.46 16.51 -7.13
N TYR A 103 13.25 15.81 -8.26
CA TYR A 103 14.24 14.92 -8.83
C TYR A 103 15.08 15.66 -9.88
N ASP A 104 16.38 15.63 -9.73
CA ASP A 104 17.32 16.19 -10.70
C ASP A 104 17.84 15.09 -11.62
N ILE A 105 17.50 15.19 -12.90
CA ILE A 105 17.92 14.25 -13.93
C ILE A 105 19.44 14.27 -14.16
N GLU A 106 20.09 15.43 -14.02
CA GLU A 106 21.52 15.57 -14.25
C GLU A 106 22.33 14.86 -13.16
N HIS A 107 21.87 14.95 -11.92
CA HIS A 107 22.51 14.31 -10.77
C HIS A 107 21.98 12.90 -10.51
N ASN A 108 20.87 12.51 -11.15
CA ASN A 108 20.16 11.24 -10.95
C ASN A 108 19.81 11.02 -9.47
N ASP A 109 19.37 12.07 -8.77
CA ASP A 109 19.05 12.05 -7.34
C ASP A 109 17.97 13.09 -7.01
N PHE A 110 17.38 12.96 -5.83
CA PHE A 110 16.49 13.97 -5.26
C PHE A 110 17.34 15.07 -4.60
N ILE A 111 17.14 16.31 -5.02
CA ILE A 111 17.95 17.46 -4.58
C ILE A 111 17.24 18.31 -3.54
N GLU A 112 15.93 18.28 -3.49
CA GLU A 112 15.12 19.05 -2.57
C GLU A 112 13.80 18.32 -2.31
N SER A 113 13.32 18.40 -1.08
CA SER A 113 12.03 17.86 -0.67
C SER A 113 11.35 18.80 0.32
N ALA A 114 10.06 18.62 0.51
CA ALA A 114 9.31 19.41 1.46
C ALA A 114 8.19 18.60 2.13
N VAL A 115 7.94 18.93 3.40
CA VAL A 115 6.74 18.53 4.13
C VAL A 115 5.82 19.73 4.25
N TRP A 116 4.56 19.53 3.93
CA TRP A 116 3.53 20.54 3.87
C TRP A 116 2.42 20.21 4.85
N ARG A 117 1.81 21.21 5.46
CA ARG A 117 0.58 21.06 6.24
C ARG A 117 -0.48 22.03 5.76
N PHE A 118 -1.67 21.50 5.49
CA PHE A 118 -2.84 22.25 5.05
C PHE A 118 -4.02 21.98 5.99
N SER A 119 -4.87 22.97 6.19
CA SER A 119 -6.17 22.74 6.82
C SER A 119 -7.05 21.84 5.93
N ALA A 120 -8.18 21.38 6.47
CA ALA A 120 -9.17 20.64 5.70
C ALA A 120 -9.74 21.44 4.50
N GLU A 121 -9.71 22.77 4.59
CA GLU A 121 -10.18 23.71 3.55
C GLU A 121 -9.09 24.11 2.57
N GLY A 122 -7.85 23.57 2.71
CA GLY A 122 -6.73 23.81 1.81
C GLY A 122 -5.89 25.05 2.13
N GLU A 123 -6.08 25.66 3.31
CA GLU A 123 -5.19 26.73 3.77
C GLU A 123 -3.85 26.15 4.20
N ARG A 124 -2.75 26.64 3.63
CA ARG A 124 -1.41 26.20 4.00
C ARG A 124 -1.01 26.77 5.35
N HIS A 125 -0.86 25.91 6.36
CA HIS A 125 -0.36 26.29 7.67
C HIS A 125 1.14 26.56 7.63
N TRP A 126 1.91 25.63 7.04
CA TRP A 126 3.36 25.75 6.90
C TRP A 126 3.91 24.84 5.80
N VAL A 127 5.15 25.08 5.41
CA VAL A 127 5.99 24.22 4.59
C VAL A 127 7.39 24.23 5.14
N GLU A 128 7.99 23.05 5.28
CA GLU A 128 9.38 22.88 5.67
C GLU A 128 10.13 22.18 4.55
N ARG A 129 11.20 22.81 4.07
CA ARG A 129 12.05 22.30 2.99
C ARG A 129 13.29 21.64 3.60
N MET A 130 13.76 20.59 2.93
CA MET A 130 14.91 19.81 3.36
C MET A 130 15.62 19.17 2.17
N ASP A 131 16.90 18.84 2.35
CA ASP A 131 17.68 18.14 1.33
C ASP A 131 17.35 16.65 1.27
N GLU A 132 16.88 16.07 2.39
CA GLU A 132 16.51 14.66 2.48
C GLU A 132 15.11 14.43 1.92
N ARG A 133 14.94 13.33 1.16
CA ARG A 133 13.61 12.88 0.78
C ARG A 133 12.95 12.13 1.92
N PRO A 134 11.74 12.55 2.36
CA PRO A 134 10.88 11.72 3.18
C PRO A 134 10.26 10.62 2.31
N TRP A 135 10.59 9.36 2.59
CA TRP A 135 10.10 8.21 1.81
C TRP A 135 8.77 7.67 2.30
N THR A 136 8.42 7.96 3.53
CA THR A 136 7.20 7.44 4.16
C THR A 136 6.73 8.33 5.28
N LEU A 137 5.41 8.34 5.50
CA LEU A 137 4.77 8.89 6.69
C LEU A 137 4.27 7.73 7.54
N VAL A 138 4.54 7.76 8.83
CA VAL A 138 4.17 6.70 9.78
C VAL A 138 3.53 7.32 11.01
N GLU A 139 2.34 6.85 11.37
CA GLU A 139 1.68 7.21 12.63
C GLU A 139 2.11 6.24 13.75
N ALA A 140 2.55 6.78 14.87
CA ALA A 140 2.95 6.01 16.05
C ALA A 140 2.86 6.85 17.32
N ASP A 141 2.22 6.34 18.39
CA ASP A 141 2.11 6.96 19.70
C ASP A 141 1.64 8.43 19.64
N ASP A 142 0.52 8.68 18.93
CA ASP A 142 -0.04 10.01 18.69
C ASP A 142 0.93 11.00 18.02
N ARG A 143 1.92 10.50 17.29
CA ARG A 143 2.86 11.27 16.48
C ARG A 143 2.79 10.87 15.02
N LEU A 144 3.07 11.83 14.15
CA LEU A 144 3.30 11.62 12.73
C LEU A 144 4.78 11.75 12.43
N LEU A 145 5.38 10.71 11.89
CA LEU A 145 6.80 10.59 11.65
C LEU A 145 7.09 10.49 10.16
N ALA A 146 8.07 11.27 9.69
CA ALA A 146 8.55 11.22 8.32
C ALA A 146 9.90 10.48 8.26
N GLY A 147 9.94 9.32 7.61
CA GLY A 147 11.16 8.52 7.44
C GLY A 147 12.04 9.06 6.34
N LEU A 148 13.32 9.33 6.65
CA LEU A 148 14.24 10.07 5.79
C LEU A 148 15.20 9.19 5.00
N GLY A 149 15.47 9.63 3.76
CA GLY A 149 16.61 9.20 2.97
C GLY A 149 17.93 9.86 3.39
N ARG A 150 18.95 9.77 2.51
CA ARG A 150 20.23 10.49 2.68
C ARG A 150 20.02 11.99 2.50
N PRO A 151 20.94 12.82 3.04
CA PRO A 151 22.13 12.46 3.81
C PRO A 151 21.88 12.19 5.29
N ARG A 152 20.79 12.71 5.90
CA ARG A 152 20.59 12.71 7.35
C ARG A 152 20.14 11.36 7.89
N CYS A 153 19.30 10.65 7.13
CA CYS A 153 18.65 9.39 7.57
C CYS A 153 17.81 9.56 8.86
N GLY A 154 17.30 8.46 9.42
CA GLY A 154 16.43 8.51 10.59
C GLY A 154 15.04 9.04 10.26
N HIS A 155 14.36 9.66 11.24
CA HIS A 155 13.02 10.21 11.00
C HIS A 155 12.82 11.54 11.73
N LEU A 156 11.88 12.34 11.21
CA LEU A 156 11.42 13.59 11.82
C LEU A 156 10.06 13.38 12.46
N ASP A 157 9.83 13.99 13.60
CA ASP A 157 8.50 14.18 14.16
C ASP A 157 7.85 15.42 13.50
N VAL A 158 6.91 15.18 12.61
CA VAL A 158 6.20 16.22 11.84
C VAL A 158 4.77 16.45 12.37
N SER A 159 4.49 16.02 13.60
CA SER A 159 3.17 16.17 14.23
C SER A 159 2.77 17.63 14.45
N GLY A 160 3.75 18.48 14.73
CA GLY A 160 3.59 19.91 14.99
C GLY A 160 4.09 20.79 13.86
N ALA A 161 4.30 22.08 14.17
CA ALA A 161 4.95 23.02 13.28
C ALA A 161 6.48 22.92 13.42
N PRO A 162 7.27 23.24 12.35
CA PRO A 162 8.73 23.28 12.45
C PRO A 162 9.22 24.31 13.50
N PRO A 163 10.42 24.13 14.08
CA PRO A 163 11.41 23.12 13.72
C PRO A 163 11.04 21.72 14.24
N PHE A 164 11.37 20.69 13.45
CA PHE A 164 11.04 19.31 13.79
C PHE A 164 12.12 18.63 14.61
N ASP A 165 11.71 17.78 15.54
CA ASP A 165 12.60 16.90 16.27
C ASP A 165 13.11 15.79 15.33
N HIS A 166 14.42 15.62 15.26
CA HIS A 166 15.08 14.59 14.48
C HIS A 166 15.56 13.45 15.36
N VAL A 167 15.03 12.27 15.12
CA VAL A 167 15.52 11.03 15.76
C VAL A 167 16.60 10.43 14.89
N LEU A 168 17.82 10.40 15.44
CA LEU A 168 18.99 9.86 14.76
C LEU A 168 18.83 8.36 14.51
N PRO A 169 19.26 7.87 13.33
CA PRO A 169 19.21 6.45 13.04
C PRO A 169 20.27 5.71 13.88
N VAL A 170 19.96 4.45 14.23
CA VAL A 170 20.95 3.54 14.84
C VAL A 170 22.05 3.17 13.85
N SER A 171 21.71 3.09 12.55
CA SER A 171 22.65 2.96 11.45
C SER A 171 22.50 4.16 10.50
N SER A 172 23.56 4.55 9.79
CA SER A 172 23.50 5.62 8.78
C SER A 172 22.85 5.12 7.47
N SER A 173 21.82 4.28 7.59
CA SER A 173 21.12 3.67 6.48
C SER A 173 19.83 4.44 6.16
N PRO A 174 19.57 4.79 4.89
CA PRO A 174 18.34 5.42 4.48
C PRO A 174 17.10 4.57 4.80
N ILE A 175 16.03 5.23 5.21
CA ILE A 175 14.71 4.62 5.28
C ILE A 175 14.17 4.51 3.85
N THR A 176 13.59 3.35 3.52
CA THR A 176 12.99 3.03 2.21
C THR A 176 11.48 2.95 2.28
N CYS A 177 10.96 2.47 3.41
CA CYS A 177 9.52 2.30 3.64
C CYS A 177 9.19 2.38 5.13
N GLY A 178 7.90 2.43 5.45
CA GLY A 178 7.42 2.41 6.81
C GLY A 178 5.99 1.92 6.89
N THR A 179 5.56 1.56 8.09
CA THR A 179 4.20 1.09 8.36
C THR A 179 3.76 1.50 9.75
N SER A 180 2.49 1.87 9.88
CA SER A 180 1.85 2.15 11.15
C SER A 180 1.25 0.86 11.72
N GLY A 181 1.51 0.59 12.99
CA GLY A 181 0.86 -0.48 13.74
C GLY A 181 0.01 0.09 14.87
N ARG A 182 -0.69 -0.77 15.60
CA ARG A 182 -1.59 -0.33 16.70
C ARG A 182 -0.86 0.41 17.83
N THR A 183 0.37 0.03 18.11
CA THR A 183 1.16 0.52 19.25
C THR A 183 2.55 1.01 18.86
N ARG A 184 2.93 0.91 17.59
CA ARG A 184 4.25 1.32 17.12
C ARG A 184 4.29 1.55 15.62
N GLY A 185 5.14 2.47 15.20
CA GLY A 185 5.58 2.62 13.83
C GLY A 185 6.87 1.84 13.57
N LEU A 186 7.03 1.30 12.39
CA LEU A 186 8.22 0.60 11.95
C LEU A 186 8.75 1.23 10.67
N PHE A 187 10.08 1.23 10.53
CA PHE A 187 10.80 1.69 9.36
C PHE A 187 11.70 0.58 8.82
N GLY A 188 11.66 0.38 7.51
CA GLY A 188 12.60 -0.46 6.78
C GLY A 188 13.73 0.37 6.20
N GLN A 189 14.94 -0.19 6.17
CA GLN A 189 16.16 0.50 5.74
C GLN A 189 16.87 -0.25 4.61
N THR A 190 17.75 0.46 3.89
CA THR A 190 18.52 -0.11 2.78
C THR A 190 19.54 -1.17 3.21
N ASP A 191 19.97 -1.17 4.46
CA ASP A 191 20.89 -2.19 5.00
C ASP A 191 20.16 -3.47 5.48
N GLY A 192 18.86 -3.55 5.28
CA GLY A 192 18.02 -4.67 5.71
C GLY A 192 17.47 -4.55 7.13
N SER A 193 17.82 -3.49 7.84
CA SER A 193 17.32 -3.28 9.21
C SER A 193 15.83 -2.91 9.21
N VAL A 194 15.08 -3.49 10.14
CA VAL A 194 13.75 -3.05 10.54
C VAL A 194 13.86 -2.41 11.91
N VAL A 195 13.49 -1.13 12.00
CA VAL A 195 13.69 -0.29 13.18
C VAL A 195 12.35 0.22 13.67
N SER A 196 12.13 0.23 14.99
CA SER A 196 10.96 0.87 15.59
C SER A 196 11.08 2.40 15.56
N HIS A 197 9.96 3.10 15.71
CA HIS A 197 9.95 4.56 15.86
C HIS A 197 10.69 5.06 17.13
N THR A 198 10.97 4.17 18.08
CA THR A 198 11.78 4.47 19.28
C THR A 198 13.28 4.28 19.04
N GLY A 199 13.67 3.76 17.87
CA GLY A 199 15.07 3.55 17.49
C GLY A 199 15.59 2.13 17.73
N ASP A 200 14.75 1.20 18.23
CA ASP A 200 15.19 -0.17 18.47
C ASP A 200 15.30 -0.94 17.15
N VAL A 201 16.42 -1.61 16.89
CA VAL A 201 16.56 -2.57 15.79
C VAL A 201 15.88 -3.86 16.16
N LEU A 202 14.82 -4.21 15.43
CA LEU A 202 14.05 -5.43 15.67
C LEU A 202 14.57 -6.63 14.90
N SER A 203 15.00 -6.42 13.66
CA SER A 203 15.59 -7.45 12.82
C SER A 203 16.52 -6.84 11.76
N VAL A 204 17.33 -7.70 11.17
CA VAL A 204 18.15 -7.37 9.98
C VAL A 204 17.97 -8.51 8.97
N GLU A 205 17.48 -8.14 7.78
CA GLU A 205 17.24 -9.06 6.68
C GLU A 205 18.39 -9.02 5.67
N ASN A 206 18.45 -10.02 4.82
CA ASN A 206 19.43 -10.05 3.73
C ASN A 206 18.87 -9.31 2.50
N GLY A 207 19.17 -8.02 2.37
CA GLY A 207 18.75 -7.14 1.29
C GLY A 207 18.03 -5.88 1.80
N SER A 208 17.89 -4.87 0.94
CA SER A 208 17.16 -3.63 1.24
C SER A 208 15.68 -3.94 1.53
N ILE A 209 15.12 -3.36 2.57
CA ILE A 209 13.69 -3.51 2.85
C ILE A 209 12.90 -2.64 1.86
N GLU A 210 12.07 -3.27 1.03
CA GLU A 210 11.23 -2.57 0.04
C GLU A 210 9.80 -2.35 0.52
N HIS A 211 9.25 -3.35 1.26
CA HIS A 211 7.93 -3.20 1.84
C HIS A 211 7.90 -3.71 3.27
N LEU A 212 7.08 -3.06 4.07
CA LEU A 212 6.87 -3.40 5.48
C LEU A 212 5.38 -3.33 5.79
N THR A 213 4.85 -4.33 6.48
CA THR A 213 3.45 -4.38 6.89
C THR A 213 3.36 -4.82 8.34
N CYS A 214 2.81 -3.96 9.20
CA CYS A 214 2.42 -4.36 10.55
C CYS A 214 1.25 -5.34 10.48
N MET A 215 1.32 -6.38 11.29
CA MET A 215 0.28 -7.39 11.47
C MET A 215 -0.26 -7.33 12.89
N VAL A 216 -1.40 -7.94 13.15
CA VAL A 216 -1.98 -8.00 14.51
C VAL A 216 -0.95 -8.52 15.53
N LYS A 217 -0.07 -9.45 15.13
CA LYS A 217 0.97 -10.06 15.98
C LYS A 217 2.31 -10.04 15.28
N GLY A 218 2.96 -8.88 15.21
CA GLY A 218 4.26 -8.76 14.60
C GLY A 218 4.26 -7.96 13.29
N TYR A 219 5.10 -8.34 12.35
CA TYR A 219 5.22 -7.65 11.06
C TYR A 219 5.76 -8.58 9.97
N VAL A 220 5.59 -8.17 8.73
CA VAL A 220 6.22 -8.81 7.57
C VAL A 220 7.08 -7.79 6.84
N ALA A 221 8.36 -8.13 6.66
CA ALA A 221 9.32 -7.38 5.86
C ALA A 221 9.59 -8.11 4.54
N THR A 222 9.65 -7.37 3.44
CA THR A 222 10.08 -7.91 2.15
C THR A 222 11.25 -7.11 1.58
N THR A 223 12.18 -7.81 0.96
CA THR A 223 13.43 -7.24 0.47
C THR A 223 13.47 -7.14 -1.05
N ASP A 224 14.37 -6.32 -1.56
CA ASP A 224 14.63 -6.10 -2.98
C ASP A 224 14.95 -7.38 -3.76
N ASN A 225 15.56 -8.37 -3.09
CA ASN A 225 15.89 -9.68 -3.68
C ASN A 225 14.73 -10.70 -3.62
N GLY A 226 13.54 -10.28 -3.15
CA GLY A 226 12.32 -11.11 -3.13
C GLY A 226 12.17 -12.02 -1.91
N LEU A 227 12.98 -11.85 -0.85
CA LEU A 227 12.77 -12.51 0.43
C LEU A 227 11.60 -11.85 1.18
N ALA A 228 10.64 -12.63 1.64
CA ALA A 228 9.57 -12.20 2.55
C ALA A 228 9.75 -12.93 3.90
N VAL A 229 9.76 -12.17 5.00
CA VAL A 229 10.00 -12.71 6.35
C VAL A 229 8.89 -12.22 7.28
N GLY A 230 8.17 -13.15 7.88
CA GLY A 230 7.23 -12.88 8.98
C GLY A 230 7.94 -12.95 10.33
N ARG A 231 7.72 -11.94 11.15
CA ARG A 231 8.36 -11.79 12.45
C ARG A 231 7.35 -11.49 13.55
N THR A 232 7.70 -11.92 14.77
CA THR A 232 6.97 -11.52 15.99
C THR A 232 7.15 -10.02 16.25
N GLU A 233 6.43 -9.51 17.25
CA GLU A 233 6.62 -8.14 17.73
C GLU A 233 8.05 -7.87 18.25
N THR A 234 8.74 -8.88 18.75
CA THR A 234 10.12 -8.79 19.25
C THR A 234 11.17 -9.04 18.18
N GLY A 235 10.77 -9.28 16.92
CA GLY A 235 11.67 -9.51 15.80
C GLY A 235 12.09 -10.98 15.59
N GLU A 236 11.57 -11.94 16.36
CA GLU A 236 11.85 -13.35 16.12
C GLU A 236 11.20 -13.83 14.82
N GLN A 237 11.95 -14.58 14.02
CA GLN A 237 11.44 -15.09 12.74
C GLN A 237 10.40 -16.20 12.97
N CYS A 238 9.22 -16.02 12.40
CA CYS A 238 8.17 -17.02 12.38
C CYS A 238 8.23 -17.90 11.14
N TRP A 239 8.44 -17.25 9.98
CA TRP A 239 8.52 -17.92 8.68
C TRP A 239 9.29 -17.05 7.69
N SER A 240 9.68 -17.64 6.56
CA SER A 240 10.24 -16.94 5.41
C SER A 240 9.83 -17.60 4.09
N SER A 241 9.83 -16.82 3.02
CA SER A 241 9.53 -17.28 1.66
C SER A 241 10.37 -16.50 0.67
N GLU A 242 11.10 -17.21 -0.18
CA GLU A 242 11.84 -16.63 -1.29
C GLU A 242 11.01 -16.66 -2.58
N GLY A 243 11.30 -15.76 -3.52
CA GLY A 243 10.63 -15.71 -4.80
C GLY A 243 11.00 -14.46 -5.60
N ALA A 244 10.19 -14.15 -6.62
CA ALA A 244 10.33 -12.92 -7.36
C ALA A 244 10.12 -11.69 -6.46
N PRO A 245 10.67 -10.50 -6.83
CA PRO A 245 10.48 -9.28 -6.07
C PRO A 245 9.00 -8.98 -5.79
N VAL A 246 8.72 -8.45 -4.61
CA VAL A 246 7.37 -8.07 -4.20
C VAL A 246 7.02 -6.72 -4.81
N ALA A 247 5.87 -6.64 -5.48
CA ALA A 247 5.37 -5.42 -6.10
C ALA A 247 4.43 -4.62 -5.17
N ALA A 248 3.70 -5.34 -4.30
CA ALA A 248 2.81 -4.74 -3.31
C ALA A 248 2.48 -5.78 -2.23
N GLN A 249 2.17 -5.32 -1.03
CA GLN A 249 1.68 -6.16 0.06
C GLN A 249 0.74 -5.38 0.98
N THR A 250 -0.18 -6.10 1.61
CA THR A 250 -1.11 -5.52 2.60
C THR A 250 -1.62 -6.60 3.55
N GLU A 251 -1.94 -6.20 4.79
CA GLU A 251 -2.77 -7.02 5.67
C GLU A 251 -4.24 -6.87 5.27
N ALA A 252 -4.94 -7.97 5.10
CA ALA A 252 -6.38 -7.95 4.85
C ALA A 252 -7.04 -9.23 5.31
N MET A 253 -8.18 -9.09 6.00
CA MET A 253 -9.02 -10.20 6.45
C MET A 253 -8.36 -11.11 7.49
N GLU A 254 -9.16 -12.03 8.01
CA GLU A 254 -8.73 -13.10 8.91
C GLU A 254 -9.25 -14.46 8.45
N HIS A 255 -8.48 -15.51 8.70
CA HIS A 255 -8.86 -16.88 8.50
C HIS A 255 -8.38 -17.74 9.67
N GLU A 256 -9.29 -18.52 10.29
CA GLU A 256 -8.99 -19.37 11.44
C GLU A 256 -8.24 -18.67 12.59
N GLY A 257 -8.59 -17.40 12.85
CA GLY A 257 -7.99 -16.59 13.92
C GLY A 257 -6.59 -16.05 13.61
N ALA A 258 -6.14 -16.18 12.35
CA ALA A 258 -4.92 -15.59 11.85
C ALA A 258 -5.24 -14.43 10.91
N SER A 259 -4.57 -13.28 11.06
CA SER A 259 -4.59 -12.26 10.04
C SER A 259 -3.87 -12.71 8.78
N LEU A 260 -4.36 -12.30 7.62
CA LEU A 260 -3.82 -12.69 6.33
C LEU A 260 -2.97 -11.59 5.73
N LEU A 261 -1.79 -11.97 5.27
CA LEU A 261 -0.96 -11.15 4.39
C LEU A 261 -1.29 -11.47 2.94
N TRP A 262 -1.63 -10.45 2.17
CA TRP A 262 -1.72 -10.49 0.72
C TRP A 262 -0.43 -9.93 0.14
N LEU A 263 0.25 -10.70 -0.69
CA LEU A 263 1.57 -10.41 -1.21
C LEU A 263 1.62 -10.67 -2.71
N ALA A 264 1.86 -9.63 -3.51
CA ALA A 264 1.96 -9.71 -4.96
C ALA A 264 3.45 -9.78 -5.37
N ARG A 265 3.85 -10.85 -6.06
CA ARG A 265 5.19 -11.02 -6.65
C ARG A 265 5.16 -10.69 -8.13
N ALA A 266 6.16 -9.97 -8.61
CA ALA A 266 6.30 -9.63 -10.02
C ALA A 266 6.83 -10.83 -10.82
N GLU A 267 6.04 -11.36 -11.75
CA GLU A 267 6.39 -12.53 -12.57
C GLU A 267 6.23 -12.19 -14.05
N GLY A 268 7.33 -11.78 -14.68
CA GLY A 268 7.32 -11.44 -16.10
C GLY A 268 6.33 -10.33 -16.45
N ALA A 269 5.32 -10.63 -17.27
CA ALA A 269 4.27 -9.67 -17.67
C ALA A 269 3.08 -9.61 -16.70
N GLY A 270 3.07 -10.43 -15.65
CA GLY A 270 1.99 -10.49 -14.66
C GLY A 270 2.50 -10.47 -13.22
N SER A 271 1.64 -10.88 -12.32
CA SER A 271 1.97 -11.07 -10.90
C SER A 271 1.31 -12.33 -10.37
N SER A 272 1.97 -13.01 -9.44
CA SER A 272 1.34 -13.98 -8.56
C SER A 272 0.97 -13.32 -7.23
N VAL A 273 -0.28 -13.46 -6.81
CA VAL A 273 -0.73 -12.99 -5.50
C VAL A 273 -0.83 -14.19 -4.58
N HIS A 274 -0.10 -14.15 -3.49
CA HIS A 274 -0.08 -15.17 -2.44
C HIS A 274 -0.76 -14.63 -1.19
N VAL A 275 -1.63 -15.44 -0.59
CA VAL A 275 -2.29 -15.12 0.68
C VAL A 275 -1.73 -16.04 1.76
N TRP A 276 -1.13 -15.46 2.79
CA TRP A 276 -0.43 -16.18 3.86
C TRP A 276 -1.15 -16.01 5.19
N ALA A 277 -1.36 -17.10 5.91
CA ALA A 277 -1.70 -17.05 7.34
C ALA A 277 -0.46 -16.75 8.17
N THR A 278 -0.40 -15.57 8.77
CA THR A 278 0.84 -15.04 9.36
C THR A 278 1.29 -15.74 10.63
N ASN A 279 0.37 -16.38 11.36
CA ASN A 279 0.66 -17.08 12.60
C ASN A 279 1.39 -18.43 12.41
N GLN A 280 1.24 -19.06 11.24
CA GLN A 280 1.77 -20.40 10.96
C GLN A 280 2.71 -20.41 9.74
N GLY A 281 2.80 -19.30 9.01
CA GLY A 281 3.59 -19.21 7.77
C GLY A 281 3.07 -20.11 6.65
N GLY A 282 1.77 -20.45 6.69
CA GLY A 282 1.12 -21.27 5.68
C GLY A 282 0.50 -20.40 4.57
N MET A 283 0.77 -20.74 3.30
CA MET A 283 0.06 -20.16 2.17
C MET A 283 -1.33 -20.78 2.08
N VAL A 284 -2.37 -19.95 2.24
CA VAL A 284 -3.77 -20.40 2.25
C VAL A 284 -4.44 -20.28 0.87
N ALA A 285 -3.96 -19.36 0.03
CA ALA A 285 -4.44 -19.19 -1.34
C ALA A 285 -3.36 -18.60 -2.23
N SER A 286 -3.48 -18.82 -3.53
CA SER A 286 -2.70 -18.12 -4.54
C SER A 286 -3.51 -17.91 -5.82
N GLY A 287 -3.10 -16.94 -6.64
CA GLY A 287 -3.72 -16.65 -7.92
C GLY A 287 -2.80 -15.82 -8.81
N THR A 288 -3.05 -15.89 -10.12
CA THR A 288 -2.35 -15.09 -11.12
C THR A 288 -3.19 -13.87 -11.49
N PHE A 289 -2.52 -12.74 -11.64
CA PHE A 289 -3.11 -11.45 -11.97
C PHE A 289 -2.32 -10.78 -13.09
N PRO A 290 -2.90 -9.81 -13.81
CA PRO A 290 -2.11 -8.83 -14.54
C PRO A 290 -1.11 -8.17 -13.58
N LYS A 291 -0.13 -7.46 -14.10
CA LYS A 291 0.89 -6.84 -13.27
C LYS A 291 0.28 -5.95 -12.18
N VAL A 292 0.44 -6.37 -10.93
CA VAL A 292 -0.08 -5.65 -9.76
C VAL A 292 0.74 -4.39 -9.52
N ARG A 293 0.07 -3.29 -9.21
CA ARG A 293 0.67 -1.98 -8.94
C ARG A 293 0.42 -1.49 -7.52
N SER A 294 -0.74 -1.81 -6.97
CA SER A 294 -1.12 -1.36 -5.63
C SER A 294 -2.10 -2.36 -5.02
N MET A 295 -2.05 -2.45 -3.71
CA MET A 295 -2.97 -3.26 -2.90
C MET A 295 -3.34 -2.47 -1.65
N ASP A 296 -4.57 -2.68 -1.18
CA ASP A 296 -5.03 -2.19 0.11
C ASP A 296 -5.97 -3.21 0.77
N GLY A 297 -6.07 -3.16 2.10
CA GLY A 297 -6.78 -4.15 2.87
C GLY A 297 -7.45 -3.64 4.12
N THR A 298 -8.59 -4.24 4.43
CA THR A 298 -9.33 -4.07 5.69
C THR A 298 -9.61 -5.45 6.30
N ALA A 299 -10.19 -5.49 7.50
CA ALA A 299 -10.63 -6.74 8.11
C ALA A 299 -11.67 -7.51 7.26
N GLU A 300 -12.36 -6.84 6.34
CA GLU A 300 -13.44 -7.43 5.54
C GLU A 300 -13.11 -7.58 4.06
N ARG A 301 -12.15 -6.80 3.53
CA ARG A 301 -11.85 -6.74 2.10
C ARG A 301 -10.36 -6.64 1.79
N ALA A 302 -10.00 -7.11 0.60
CA ALA A 302 -8.74 -6.81 -0.06
C ALA A 302 -9.04 -6.28 -1.47
N VAL A 303 -8.28 -5.27 -1.89
CA VAL A 303 -8.32 -4.72 -3.24
C VAL A 303 -6.95 -4.82 -3.90
N VAL A 304 -6.95 -5.17 -5.18
CA VAL A 304 -5.73 -5.30 -5.99
C VAL A 304 -5.92 -4.50 -7.27
N GLY A 305 -5.08 -3.50 -7.48
CA GLY A 305 -5.04 -2.67 -8.68
C GLY A 305 -3.94 -3.12 -9.64
N CYS A 306 -4.28 -3.27 -10.92
CA CYS A 306 -3.39 -3.82 -11.94
C CYS A 306 -3.07 -2.82 -13.05
N GLU A 307 -1.95 -3.08 -13.76
CA GLU A 307 -1.47 -2.25 -14.85
C GLU A 307 -2.40 -2.24 -16.08
N ASP A 308 -3.20 -3.29 -16.27
CA ASP A 308 -4.20 -3.35 -17.35
C ASP A 308 -5.48 -2.58 -17.06
N GLY A 309 -5.54 -1.89 -15.91
CA GLY A 309 -6.70 -1.14 -15.45
C GLY A 309 -7.70 -1.95 -14.64
N SER A 310 -7.50 -3.24 -14.48
CA SER A 310 -8.40 -4.06 -13.66
C SER A 310 -8.21 -3.79 -12.16
N VAL A 311 -9.35 -3.71 -11.46
CA VAL A 311 -9.43 -3.57 -10.00
C VAL A 311 -10.19 -4.78 -9.46
N HIS A 312 -9.48 -5.64 -8.74
CA HIS A 312 -10.02 -6.87 -8.17
C HIS A 312 -10.33 -6.66 -6.70
N VAL A 313 -11.58 -6.91 -6.31
CA VAL A 313 -12.02 -6.79 -4.92
C VAL A 313 -12.46 -8.16 -4.41
N TRP A 314 -11.91 -8.53 -3.28
CA TRP A 314 -12.22 -9.75 -2.56
C TRP A 314 -12.88 -9.39 -1.23
N ASP A 315 -13.96 -10.03 -0.91
CA ASP A 315 -14.57 -9.98 0.43
C ASP A 315 -14.29 -11.27 1.22
N ARG A 316 -14.33 -11.14 2.54
CA ARG A 316 -14.05 -12.23 3.48
C ARG A 316 -14.92 -13.47 3.22
N THR A 317 -16.20 -13.26 2.92
CA THR A 317 -17.14 -14.36 2.64
C THR A 317 -16.75 -15.12 1.37
N MET A 318 -16.35 -14.42 0.32
CA MET A 318 -15.92 -15.03 -0.94
C MET A 318 -14.62 -15.82 -0.74
N LEU A 319 -13.67 -15.28 0.00
CA LEU A 319 -12.41 -15.97 0.31
C LEU A 319 -12.69 -17.25 1.10
N GLN A 320 -13.49 -17.19 2.17
CA GLN A 320 -13.85 -18.35 3.00
C GLN A 320 -14.54 -19.44 2.19
N ARG A 321 -15.48 -19.09 1.31
CA ARG A 321 -16.14 -20.07 0.42
C ARG A 321 -15.16 -20.77 -0.50
N ARG A 322 -14.18 -20.05 -1.06
CA ARG A 322 -13.16 -20.64 -1.93
C ARG A 322 -12.24 -21.59 -1.17
N LEU A 323 -11.79 -21.19 0.03
CA LEU A 323 -10.94 -22.02 0.88
C LEU A 323 -11.67 -23.30 1.30
N ALA A 324 -12.94 -23.21 1.71
CA ALA A 324 -13.77 -24.36 2.05
C ALA A 324 -13.95 -25.34 0.86
N ASN A 325 -14.12 -24.80 -0.36
CA ASN A 325 -14.23 -25.62 -1.56
C ASN A 325 -12.92 -26.29 -1.99
N GLN A 326 -11.77 -25.70 -1.64
CA GLN A 326 -10.44 -26.32 -1.86
C GLN A 326 -10.15 -27.44 -0.84
N ALA A 327 -10.67 -27.31 0.37
CA ALA A 327 -10.52 -28.30 1.44
C ALA A 327 -11.48 -29.49 1.27
N ALA A 328 -12.55 -29.38 0.49
CA ALA A 328 -13.46 -30.48 0.19
C ALA A 328 -12.75 -31.51 -0.70
N PRO A 329 -12.70 -32.80 -0.34
CA PRO A 329 -12.11 -33.82 -1.20
C PRO A 329 -12.79 -33.79 -2.58
N SER A 330 -12.00 -33.85 -3.64
CA SER A 330 -12.46 -33.82 -5.04
C SER A 330 -13.14 -35.14 -5.47
N GLU A 331 -13.90 -35.76 -4.60
CA GLU A 331 -14.76 -36.90 -4.97
C GLU A 331 -15.92 -36.39 -5.82
N GLY A 332 -15.77 -36.45 -7.13
CA GLY A 332 -16.81 -36.16 -8.09
C GLY A 332 -16.59 -35.06 -9.12
N VAL A 333 -15.53 -34.23 -8.98
CA VAL A 333 -15.22 -33.16 -9.96
C VAL A 333 -14.56 -33.76 -11.20
N ASP A 334 -13.73 -34.80 -11.07
CA ASP A 334 -13.00 -35.42 -12.20
C ASP A 334 -13.95 -36.11 -13.21
N GLU A 335 -15.00 -36.78 -12.75
CA GLU A 335 -15.97 -37.42 -13.68
C GLU A 335 -16.82 -36.40 -14.45
N ARG A 336 -17.31 -35.34 -13.79
CA ARG A 336 -18.10 -34.30 -14.46
C ARG A 336 -17.23 -33.44 -15.41
N THR A 337 -16.05 -33.10 -15.01
CA THR A 337 -15.10 -32.31 -15.85
C THR A 337 -14.60 -33.14 -17.02
N SER A 338 -14.32 -34.42 -16.82
CA SER A 338 -13.96 -35.36 -17.87
C SER A 338 -15.13 -35.60 -18.85
N ALA A 339 -16.34 -35.74 -18.35
CA ALA A 339 -17.55 -35.88 -19.19
C ALA A 339 -17.86 -34.60 -19.97
N LEU A 340 -17.63 -33.41 -19.39
CA LEU A 340 -17.80 -32.12 -20.07
C LEU A 340 -16.76 -31.92 -21.17
N GLN A 341 -15.52 -32.27 -20.89
CA GLN A 341 -14.42 -32.22 -21.88
C GLN A 341 -14.64 -33.23 -23.02
N ALA A 342 -15.15 -34.41 -22.72
CA ALA A 342 -15.51 -35.40 -23.73
C ALA A 342 -16.65 -34.89 -24.62
N LYS A 343 -17.69 -34.26 -24.06
CA LYS A 343 -18.81 -33.63 -24.82
C LYS A 343 -18.31 -32.48 -25.69
N LEU A 344 -17.42 -31.61 -25.16
CA LEU A 344 -16.83 -30.49 -25.93
C LEU A 344 -15.94 -30.98 -27.09
N ARG A 345 -15.23 -32.10 -26.93
CA ARG A 345 -14.47 -32.74 -28.02
C ARG A 345 -15.37 -33.37 -29.06
N ALA A 346 -16.52 -33.91 -28.67
CA ALA A 346 -17.50 -34.48 -29.59
C ALA A 346 -18.25 -33.42 -30.42
N LEU A 347 -18.43 -32.21 -29.89
CA LEU A 347 -19.05 -31.07 -30.59
C LEU A 347 -18.09 -30.32 -31.56
N ARG A 348 -16.78 -30.64 -31.53
CA ARG A 348 -15.77 -30.07 -32.43
C ARG A 348 -15.39 -30.98 -33.61
N ARG A 349 -16.08 -32.12 -33.73
CA ARG A 349 -16.06 -33.01 -34.91
C ARG A 349 -17.37 -32.85 -35.68
#